data_eade0bf813780169235302c72e775c91
#
_entry.id   eade0bf813780169235302c72e775c91
#
_cell.length_a   1.000
_cell.length_b   1.000
_cell.length_c   1.000
_cell.angle_alpha   90.00
_cell.angle_beta   90.00
_cell.angle_gamma   90.00
#
_symmetry.space_group_name_H-M   'P 1'
#
loop_
_entity.id
_entity.type
_entity.pdbx_description
1 polymer ?
#
loop_
_entity_poly.entity_id
_entity_poly.type
_entity_poly.pdbx_seq_one_letter_code
_entity_poly.pdbx_strand_id
1 'polypeptide(L)'
;MAKSRKVVIPYAPRAAFAEFHDRSERWACIVAHRRAGKTVAAINQLIRAALRCERPQPRLAYVAPYTSQAKDLAWGYLKQYTAPIPGVRANVSELRVDLPNGGRVRLYGADNYNRLRGIYLDGVVLDEYADMDPRAWSEVIRPALADRAGWATFIGTPKGRNGFWEIYEKAKVSPDWFALRLKASQTGLVPAAELDAMRGELSVDEYAREMETSFDAAVAGAYYA
;
A
#
# COMPACT_ATOMS: atom_id res chain seq x y z
N MET A 1 16.13 -34.33 -10.73
CA MET A 1 14.99 -33.58 -10.12
C MET A 1 15.53 -32.70 -9.02
N ALA A 2 15.51 -31.38 -9.19
CA ALA A 2 15.94 -30.45 -8.14
C ALA A 2 14.94 -30.52 -6.99
N LYS A 3 15.41 -30.80 -5.76
CA LYS A 3 14.57 -30.77 -4.56
C LYS A 3 14.00 -29.35 -4.41
N SER A 4 12.68 -29.22 -4.49
CA SER A 4 11.96 -27.98 -4.17
C SER A 4 12.35 -27.55 -2.76
N ARG A 5 13.17 -26.52 -2.62
CA ARG A 5 13.48 -25.93 -1.31
C ARG A 5 12.30 -25.07 -0.91
N LYS A 6 11.62 -25.43 0.16
CA LYS A 6 10.59 -24.59 0.76
C LYS A 6 11.25 -23.32 1.30
N VAL A 7 10.91 -22.19 0.73
CA VAL A 7 11.35 -20.87 1.22
C VAL A 7 10.28 -20.32 2.15
N VAL A 8 10.68 -19.96 3.36
CA VAL A 8 9.79 -19.32 4.33
C VAL A 8 10.14 -17.84 4.38
N ILE A 9 9.19 -17.00 3.97
CA ILE A 9 9.28 -15.55 4.17
C ILE A 9 8.86 -15.28 5.62
N PRO A 10 9.69 -14.58 6.43
CA PRO A 10 9.41 -14.35 7.86
C PRO A 10 8.36 -13.25 8.03
N TYR A 11 7.18 -13.45 7.48
CA TYR A 11 6.03 -12.58 7.58
C TYR A 11 4.83 -13.36 8.11
N ALA A 12 4.31 -12.91 9.24
CA ALA A 12 3.02 -13.34 9.77
C ALA A 12 2.05 -12.15 9.68
N PRO A 13 0.98 -12.23 8.89
CA PRO A 13 0.01 -11.16 8.83
C PRO A 13 -0.64 -10.93 10.19
N ARG A 14 -0.83 -9.69 10.58
CA ARG A 14 -1.70 -9.36 11.72
C ARG A 14 -3.13 -9.79 11.36
N ALA A 15 -3.89 -10.26 12.34
CA ALA A 15 -5.27 -10.73 12.13
C ALA A 15 -6.12 -9.73 11.35
N ALA A 16 -5.96 -8.42 11.62
CA ALA A 16 -6.66 -7.34 10.92
C ALA A 16 -6.40 -7.27 9.40
N PHE A 17 -5.35 -7.92 8.89
CA PHE A 17 -5.02 -7.95 7.46
C PHE A 17 -5.22 -9.33 6.83
N ALA A 18 -5.76 -10.32 7.55
CA ALA A 18 -5.96 -11.67 7.00
C ALA A 18 -6.87 -11.64 5.78
N GLU A 19 -8.04 -11.03 5.89
CA GLU A 19 -9.00 -10.91 4.79
C GLU A 19 -8.42 -10.14 3.59
N PHE A 20 -7.61 -9.09 3.84
CA PHE A 20 -6.93 -8.37 2.78
C PHE A 20 -6.03 -9.29 1.94
N HIS A 21 -5.32 -10.21 2.58
CA HIS A 21 -4.45 -11.15 1.86
C HIS A 21 -5.23 -12.24 1.12
N ASP A 22 -6.38 -12.62 1.62
CA ASP A 22 -7.17 -13.71 1.05
C ASP A 22 -8.27 -13.24 0.09
N ARG A 23 -8.39 -11.91 -0.11
CA ARG A 23 -9.36 -11.31 -1.01
C ARG A 23 -9.23 -11.81 -2.45
N SER A 24 -10.33 -11.86 -3.15
CA SER A 24 -10.43 -12.13 -4.59
C SER A 24 -10.63 -10.86 -5.43
N GLU A 25 -11.03 -9.76 -4.80
CA GLU A 25 -11.34 -8.51 -5.46
C GLU A 25 -10.10 -7.89 -6.11
N ARG A 26 -10.30 -7.38 -7.31
CA ARG A 26 -9.24 -6.76 -8.12
C ARG A 26 -8.74 -5.45 -7.51
N TRP A 27 -9.64 -4.70 -6.88
CA TRP A 27 -9.37 -3.40 -6.30
C TRP A 27 -9.48 -3.47 -4.79
N ALA A 28 -8.67 -2.70 -4.08
CA ALA A 28 -8.77 -2.63 -2.63
C ALA A 28 -8.51 -1.21 -2.12
N CYS A 29 -9.24 -0.84 -1.07
CA CYS A 29 -8.99 0.39 -0.33
C CYS A 29 -8.87 0.07 1.17
N ILE A 30 -7.73 0.45 1.76
CA ILE A 30 -7.43 0.24 3.17
C ILE A 30 -7.20 1.58 3.85
N VAL A 31 -8.13 1.97 4.67
CA VAL A 31 -8.05 3.15 5.54
C VAL A 31 -7.64 2.68 6.93
N ALA A 32 -6.44 3.02 7.38
CA ALA A 32 -5.96 2.50 8.64
C ALA A 32 -5.17 3.53 9.44
N HIS A 33 -5.34 3.46 10.75
CA HIS A 33 -4.62 4.32 11.68
C HIS A 33 -3.10 4.19 11.56
N ARG A 34 -2.37 5.17 12.09
CA ARG A 34 -0.91 5.06 12.22
C ARG A 34 -0.53 3.84 13.04
N ARG A 35 0.60 3.19 12.71
CA ARG A 35 1.11 1.97 13.36
C ARG A 35 0.26 0.71 13.15
N ALA A 36 -0.80 0.73 12.35
CA ALA A 36 -1.58 -0.46 12.00
C ALA A 36 -0.74 -1.54 11.29
N GLY A 37 0.32 -1.16 10.56
CA GLY A 37 1.17 -2.08 9.79
C GLY A 37 0.78 -2.19 8.32
N LYS A 38 0.04 -1.22 7.78
CA LYS A 38 -0.43 -1.20 6.39
C LYS A 38 0.68 -1.35 5.36
N THR A 39 1.81 -0.64 5.52
CA THR A 39 2.94 -0.72 4.59
C THR A 39 3.56 -2.11 4.55
N VAL A 40 3.74 -2.75 5.72
CA VAL A 40 4.27 -4.12 5.82
C VAL A 40 3.35 -5.11 5.14
N ALA A 41 2.04 -5.02 5.38
CA ALA A 41 1.05 -5.88 4.73
C ALA A 41 1.07 -5.68 3.20
N ALA A 42 1.10 -4.43 2.74
CA ALA A 42 1.13 -4.08 1.32
C ALA A 42 2.38 -4.60 0.60
N ILE A 43 3.57 -4.44 1.20
CA ILE A 43 4.83 -4.96 0.64
C ILE A 43 4.79 -6.49 0.52
N ASN A 44 4.30 -7.19 1.55
CA ASN A 44 4.20 -8.65 1.50
C ASN A 44 3.14 -9.12 0.48
N GLN A 45 2.07 -8.37 0.29
CA GLN A 45 1.11 -8.64 -0.78
C GLN A 45 1.74 -8.49 -2.18
N LEU A 46 2.57 -7.46 -2.40
CA LEU A 46 3.32 -7.30 -3.65
C LEU A 46 4.27 -8.47 -3.89
N ILE A 47 5.05 -8.87 -2.87
CA ILE A 47 5.99 -10.01 -2.97
C ILE A 47 5.22 -11.30 -3.28
N ARG A 48 4.14 -11.58 -2.54
CA ARG A 48 3.28 -12.76 -2.75
C ARG A 48 2.71 -12.79 -4.16
N ALA A 49 2.17 -11.67 -4.63
CA ALA A 49 1.60 -11.55 -5.95
C ALA A 49 2.66 -11.72 -7.06
N ALA A 50 3.84 -11.12 -6.89
CA ALA A 50 4.93 -11.27 -7.85
C ALA A 50 5.43 -12.72 -7.99
N LEU A 51 5.52 -13.45 -6.86
CA LEU A 51 5.95 -14.85 -6.84
C LEU A 51 4.91 -15.81 -7.43
N ARG A 52 3.61 -15.50 -7.24
CA ARG A 52 2.49 -16.35 -7.69
C ARG A 52 2.00 -16.02 -9.09
N CYS A 53 2.46 -14.93 -9.68
CA CYS A 53 2.05 -14.54 -11.02
C CYS A 53 2.63 -15.51 -12.06
N GLU A 54 1.76 -16.18 -12.79
CA GLU A 54 2.11 -17.13 -13.85
C GLU A 54 2.47 -16.45 -15.18
N ARG A 55 2.19 -15.17 -15.30
CA ARG A 55 2.53 -14.38 -16.49
C ARG A 55 4.03 -14.19 -16.60
N PRO A 56 4.58 -14.13 -17.80
CA PRO A 56 5.99 -13.86 -17.98
C PRO A 56 6.35 -12.46 -17.48
N GLN A 57 7.47 -12.39 -16.78
CA GLN A 57 8.05 -11.13 -16.27
C GLN A 57 7.05 -10.25 -15.51
N PRO A 58 6.45 -10.70 -14.39
CA PRO A 58 5.50 -9.87 -13.66
C PRO A 58 6.12 -8.56 -13.17
N ARG A 59 5.37 -7.47 -13.27
CA ARG A 59 5.79 -6.11 -12.85
C ARG A 59 4.83 -5.59 -11.81
N LEU A 60 5.37 -5.37 -10.62
CA LEU A 60 4.60 -4.84 -9.51
C LEU A 60 5.25 -3.56 -9.01
N ALA A 61 4.43 -2.62 -8.58
CA ALA A 61 4.88 -1.32 -8.13
C ALA A 61 4.36 -1.01 -6.71
N TYR A 62 5.21 -0.36 -5.93
CA TYR A 62 4.82 0.39 -4.75
C TYR A 62 5.03 1.87 -5.06
N VAL A 63 3.99 2.65 -4.91
CA VAL A 63 4.00 4.08 -5.22
C VAL A 63 3.68 4.86 -3.95
N ALA A 64 4.54 5.82 -3.59
CA ALA A 64 4.30 6.81 -2.54
C ALA A 64 4.25 8.21 -3.15
N PRO A 65 3.82 9.24 -2.42
CA PRO A 65 3.79 10.62 -2.94
C PRO A 65 5.14 11.06 -3.50
N TYR A 66 6.24 10.73 -2.82
CA TYR A 66 7.60 11.06 -3.23
C TYR A 66 8.50 9.82 -3.27
N THR A 67 9.49 9.82 -4.18
CA THR A 67 10.48 8.72 -4.27
C THR A 67 11.28 8.53 -2.98
N SER A 68 11.66 9.62 -2.29
CA SER A 68 12.33 9.56 -0.99
C SER A 68 11.45 8.87 0.05
N GLN A 69 10.18 9.23 0.11
CA GLN A 69 9.22 8.63 1.02
C GLN A 69 9.01 7.13 0.72
N ALA A 70 8.89 6.75 -0.56
CA ALA A 70 8.83 5.33 -0.94
C ALA A 70 10.05 4.55 -0.45
N LYS A 71 11.25 5.14 -0.57
CA LYS A 71 12.49 4.55 -0.07
C LYS A 71 12.47 4.39 1.45
N ASP A 72 12.12 5.44 2.18
CA ASP A 72 12.15 5.44 3.64
C ASP A 72 11.13 4.49 4.24
N LEU A 73 9.92 4.43 3.68
CA LEU A 73 8.82 3.61 4.19
C LEU A 73 8.93 2.13 3.81
N ALA A 74 9.30 1.82 2.57
CA ALA A 74 9.08 0.50 1.99
C ALA A 74 10.35 -0.26 1.58
N TRP A 75 11.45 0.43 1.24
CA TRP A 75 12.64 -0.23 0.72
C TRP A 75 13.29 -1.21 1.69
N GLY A 76 13.35 -0.84 2.97
CA GLY A 76 13.84 -1.72 4.03
C GLY A 76 13.05 -3.02 4.11
N TYR A 77 11.73 -2.91 4.14
CA TYR A 77 10.82 -4.06 4.21
C TYR A 77 10.90 -4.93 2.94
N LEU A 78 10.94 -4.31 1.77
CA LEU A 78 11.04 -5.07 0.51
C LEU A 78 12.32 -5.93 0.50
N LYS A 79 13.46 -5.38 0.90
CA LYS A 79 14.71 -6.15 1.02
C LYS A 79 14.63 -7.23 2.09
N GLN A 80 14.13 -6.89 3.27
CA GLN A 80 14.02 -7.82 4.40
C GLN A 80 13.21 -9.06 4.04
N TYR A 81 12.03 -8.87 3.47
CA TYR A 81 11.12 -9.99 3.17
C TYR A 81 11.49 -10.75 1.90
N THR A 82 12.29 -10.19 1.01
CA THR A 82 12.79 -10.90 -0.16
C THR A 82 14.14 -11.57 0.06
N ALA A 83 14.92 -11.18 1.06
CA ALA A 83 16.25 -11.73 1.35
C ALA A 83 16.30 -13.26 1.48
N PRO A 84 15.31 -13.97 2.08
CA PRO A 84 15.33 -15.43 2.16
C PRO A 84 15.13 -16.15 0.81
N ILE A 85 14.71 -15.46 -0.24
CA ILE A 85 14.38 -16.05 -1.53
C ILE A 85 15.66 -16.24 -2.34
N PRO A 86 16.08 -17.49 -2.67
CA PRO A 86 17.28 -17.74 -3.46
C PRO A 86 17.18 -17.09 -4.85
N GLY A 87 18.26 -16.45 -5.30
CA GLY A 87 18.34 -15.83 -6.61
C GLY A 87 17.71 -14.43 -6.72
N VAL A 88 17.24 -13.87 -5.62
CA VAL A 88 16.78 -12.46 -5.57
C VAL A 88 17.96 -11.52 -5.78
N ARG A 89 17.72 -10.44 -6.52
CA ARG A 89 18.68 -9.35 -6.76
C ARG A 89 18.05 -8.02 -6.43
N ALA A 90 18.64 -7.28 -5.49
CA ALA A 90 18.23 -5.92 -5.13
C ALA A 90 19.11 -4.90 -5.87
N ASN A 91 18.47 -3.95 -6.56
CA ASN A 91 19.12 -2.79 -7.17
C ASN A 91 18.75 -1.54 -6.37
N VAL A 92 19.73 -1.02 -5.62
CA VAL A 92 19.53 0.11 -4.70
C VAL A 92 19.28 1.42 -5.43
N SER A 93 19.97 1.65 -6.55
CA SER A 93 19.84 2.89 -7.32
C SER A 93 18.48 3.02 -8.01
N GLU A 94 17.89 1.89 -8.41
CA GLU A 94 16.58 1.85 -9.04
C GLU A 94 15.43 1.50 -8.08
N LEU A 95 15.75 1.27 -6.80
CA LEU A 95 14.79 0.87 -5.77
C LEU A 95 13.92 -0.33 -6.22
N ARG A 96 14.55 -1.36 -6.79
CA ARG A 96 13.86 -2.54 -7.30
C ARG A 96 14.45 -3.84 -6.77
N VAL A 97 13.61 -4.83 -6.71
CA VAL A 97 13.99 -6.22 -6.44
C VAL A 97 13.54 -7.08 -7.62
N ASP A 98 14.48 -7.82 -8.19
CA ASP A 98 14.23 -8.82 -9.23
C ASP A 98 14.14 -10.21 -8.60
N LEU A 99 13.07 -10.93 -8.89
CA LEU A 99 12.75 -12.24 -8.35
C LEU A 99 13.17 -13.36 -9.31
N PRO A 100 13.41 -14.59 -8.82
CA PRO A 100 13.94 -15.70 -9.64
C PRO A 100 13.00 -16.15 -10.76
N ASN A 101 11.70 -15.88 -10.68
CA ASN A 101 10.71 -16.14 -11.73
C ASN A 101 10.66 -15.05 -12.82
N GLY A 102 11.61 -14.10 -12.83
CA GLY A 102 11.61 -12.94 -13.72
C GLY A 102 10.70 -11.79 -13.24
N GLY A 103 10.01 -11.97 -12.13
CA GLY A 103 9.19 -10.95 -11.51
C GLY A 103 10.03 -9.78 -10.97
N ARG A 104 9.41 -8.62 -10.89
CA ARG A 104 10.03 -7.40 -10.36
C ARG A 104 9.07 -6.64 -9.48
N VAL A 105 9.55 -6.20 -8.33
CA VAL A 105 8.87 -5.22 -7.48
C VAL A 105 9.74 -3.97 -7.44
N ARG A 106 9.17 -2.82 -7.80
CA ARG A 106 9.88 -1.53 -7.85
C ARG A 106 9.10 -0.45 -7.10
N LEU A 107 9.85 0.44 -6.43
CA LEU A 107 9.31 1.59 -5.73
C LEU A 107 9.38 2.83 -6.63
N TYR A 108 8.35 3.68 -6.55
CA TYR A 108 8.22 4.91 -7.31
C TYR A 108 7.65 6.05 -6.45
N GLY A 109 7.95 7.28 -6.85
CA GLY A 109 7.25 8.47 -6.35
C GLY A 109 6.20 8.93 -7.38
N ALA A 110 5.05 9.36 -6.88
CA ALA A 110 3.98 9.94 -7.69
C ALA A 110 4.25 11.41 -8.06
N ASP A 111 5.21 12.06 -7.42
CA ASP A 111 5.65 13.44 -7.72
C ASP A 111 6.08 13.63 -9.20
N ASN A 112 6.53 12.55 -9.82
CA ASN A 112 6.85 12.53 -11.24
C ASN A 112 6.20 11.34 -11.95
N TYR A 113 4.86 11.24 -11.84
CA TYR A 113 4.09 10.12 -12.39
C TYR A 113 4.23 9.97 -13.92
N ASN A 114 4.62 11.01 -14.65
CA ASN A 114 4.87 10.91 -16.09
C ASN A 114 6.00 9.93 -16.44
N ARG A 115 6.95 9.70 -15.53
CA ARG A 115 7.99 8.64 -15.68
C ARG A 115 7.45 7.23 -15.66
N LEU A 116 6.22 7.04 -15.19
CA LEU A 116 5.52 5.76 -15.19
C LEU A 116 4.75 5.50 -16.49
N ARG A 117 4.77 6.44 -17.44
CA ARG A 117 4.16 6.23 -18.78
C ARG A 117 4.94 5.17 -19.55
N GLY A 118 4.24 4.29 -20.23
CA GLY A 118 4.83 3.22 -21.05
C GLY A 118 5.26 1.97 -20.28
N ILE A 119 5.08 1.91 -18.97
CA ILE A 119 5.25 0.65 -18.23
C ILE A 119 3.95 -0.14 -18.22
N TYR A 120 4.05 -1.46 -18.05
CA TYR A 120 2.91 -2.31 -17.72
C TYR A 120 3.00 -2.80 -16.27
N LEU A 121 1.87 -3.02 -15.63
CA LEU A 121 1.79 -3.48 -14.24
C LEU A 121 0.81 -4.64 -14.10
N ASP A 122 1.23 -5.66 -13.37
CA ASP A 122 0.38 -6.76 -12.90
C ASP A 122 -0.27 -6.43 -11.55
N GLY A 123 0.33 -5.51 -10.79
CA GLY A 123 -0.24 -5.03 -9.53
C GLY A 123 0.47 -3.79 -9.01
N VAL A 124 -0.27 -2.99 -8.25
CA VAL A 124 0.25 -1.76 -7.63
C VAL A 124 -0.34 -1.53 -6.25
N VAL A 125 0.50 -1.01 -5.36
CA VAL A 125 0.07 -0.39 -4.11
C VAL A 125 0.35 1.11 -4.20
N LEU A 126 -0.65 1.93 -3.89
CA LEU A 126 -0.54 3.37 -3.75
C LEU A 126 -0.63 3.70 -2.26
N ASP A 127 0.50 4.03 -1.64
CA ASP A 127 0.59 4.33 -0.19
C ASP A 127 0.54 5.83 0.04
N GLU A 128 -0.13 6.23 1.11
CA GLU A 128 -0.47 7.62 1.44
C GLU A 128 -1.17 8.33 0.26
N TYR A 129 -2.15 7.62 -0.34
CA TYR A 129 -2.84 8.09 -1.54
C TYR A 129 -3.54 9.45 -1.36
N ALA A 130 -3.90 9.79 -0.14
CA ALA A 130 -4.47 11.12 0.19
C ALA A 130 -3.54 12.29 -0.17
N ASP A 131 -2.23 12.05 -0.30
CA ASP A 131 -1.21 13.05 -0.65
C ASP A 131 -0.79 13.02 -2.12
N MET A 132 -1.36 12.14 -2.92
CA MET A 132 -1.01 12.02 -4.34
C MET A 132 -1.90 12.90 -5.22
N ASP A 133 -1.33 13.39 -6.32
CA ASP A 133 -2.13 13.97 -7.39
C ASP A 133 -3.03 12.86 -7.98
N PRO A 134 -4.36 13.02 -7.99
CA PRO A 134 -5.28 12.01 -8.54
C PRO A 134 -5.01 11.65 -10.00
N ARG A 135 -4.37 12.55 -10.77
CA ARG A 135 -3.98 12.30 -12.16
C ARG A 135 -2.93 11.19 -12.28
N ALA A 136 -2.09 10.99 -11.26
CA ALA A 136 -1.15 9.86 -11.23
C ALA A 136 -1.89 8.53 -11.41
N TRP A 137 -3.03 8.37 -10.73
CA TRP A 137 -3.88 7.20 -10.91
C TRP A 137 -4.59 7.20 -12.25
N SER A 138 -5.39 8.23 -12.54
CA SER A 138 -6.32 8.21 -13.66
C SER A 138 -5.61 8.24 -15.04
N GLU A 139 -4.54 9.00 -15.17
CA GLU A 139 -3.85 9.19 -16.45
C GLU A 139 -2.73 8.20 -16.74
N VAL A 140 -2.11 7.62 -15.70
CA VAL A 140 -0.89 6.82 -15.87
C VAL A 140 -1.00 5.42 -15.26
N ILE A 141 -1.29 5.29 -13.96
CA ILE A 141 -1.24 3.99 -13.29
C ILE A 141 -2.40 3.10 -13.71
N ARG A 142 -3.62 3.65 -13.79
CA ARG A 142 -4.80 2.88 -14.20
C ARG A 142 -4.68 2.34 -15.65
N PRO A 143 -4.21 3.11 -16.63
CA PRO A 143 -3.85 2.60 -17.96
C PRO A 143 -2.76 1.51 -17.94
N ALA A 144 -1.70 1.68 -17.15
CA ALA A 144 -0.60 0.70 -17.04
C ALA A 144 -1.05 -0.70 -16.54
N LEU A 145 -2.21 -0.78 -15.87
CA LEU A 145 -2.83 -2.02 -15.42
C LEU A 145 -3.76 -2.66 -16.46
N ALA A 146 -4.08 -1.96 -17.55
CA ALA A 146 -5.14 -2.37 -18.48
C ALA A 146 -4.78 -3.66 -19.23
N ASP A 147 -3.62 -3.69 -19.87
CA ASP A 147 -3.17 -4.79 -20.74
C ASP A 147 -3.02 -6.11 -19.98
N ARG A 148 -2.70 -6.00 -18.70
CA ARG A 148 -2.45 -7.15 -17.84
C ARG A 148 -3.61 -7.47 -16.91
N ALA A 149 -4.75 -6.77 -17.02
CA ALA A 149 -5.83 -6.84 -16.04
C ALA A 149 -5.31 -6.81 -14.59
N GLY A 150 -4.27 -5.97 -14.35
CA GLY A 150 -3.58 -5.85 -13.08
C GLY A 150 -4.49 -5.30 -11.98
N TRP A 151 -4.12 -5.53 -10.73
CA TRP A 151 -4.85 -5.09 -9.54
C TRP A 151 -4.25 -3.83 -8.91
N ALA A 152 -5.05 -3.10 -8.10
CA ALA A 152 -4.54 -2.00 -7.29
C ALA A 152 -5.05 -2.05 -5.86
N THR A 153 -4.21 -1.58 -4.94
CA THR A 153 -4.56 -1.35 -3.54
C THR A 153 -4.20 0.09 -3.16
N PHE A 154 -5.17 0.83 -2.69
CA PHE A 154 -5.01 2.17 -2.13
C PHE A 154 -4.91 2.06 -0.62
N ILE A 155 -3.87 2.62 -0.03
CA ILE A 155 -3.69 2.61 1.43
C ILE A 155 -3.33 4.00 1.93
N GLY A 156 -3.69 4.32 3.15
CA GLY A 156 -3.35 5.59 3.76
C GLY A 156 -4.12 5.87 5.05
N THR A 157 -3.86 7.06 5.55
CA THR A 157 -4.59 7.70 6.65
C THR A 157 -5.47 8.81 6.06
N PRO A 158 -6.68 9.05 6.54
CA PRO A 158 -7.55 10.11 6.04
C PRO A 158 -6.91 11.50 6.11
N LYS A 159 -7.19 12.34 5.11
CA LYS A 159 -6.84 13.75 5.07
C LYS A 159 -8.00 14.57 4.49
N GLY A 160 -9.11 14.59 5.22
CA GLY A 160 -10.34 15.21 4.75
C GLY A 160 -11.04 14.41 3.64
N ARG A 161 -12.11 14.97 3.08
CA ARG A 161 -12.87 14.37 1.98
C ARG A 161 -12.23 14.71 0.64
N ASN A 162 -11.19 13.96 0.29
CA ASN A 162 -10.43 14.09 -0.96
C ASN A 162 -10.57 12.83 -1.83
N GLY A 163 -9.76 12.70 -2.87
CA GLY A 163 -9.77 11.53 -3.76
C GLY A 163 -9.60 10.17 -3.05
N PHE A 164 -8.95 10.13 -1.89
CA PHE A 164 -8.86 8.90 -1.09
C PHE A 164 -10.19 8.55 -0.42
N TRP A 165 -10.93 9.55 0.04
CA TRP A 165 -12.28 9.37 0.54
C TRP A 165 -13.21 8.87 -0.57
N GLU A 166 -13.16 9.44 -1.76
CA GLU A 166 -13.97 9.00 -2.91
C GLU A 166 -13.71 7.54 -3.27
N ILE A 167 -12.44 7.12 -3.29
CA ILE A 167 -12.05 5.72 -3.51
C ILE A 167 -12.62 4.82 -2.40
N TYR A 168 -12.55 5.25 -1.15
CA TYR A 168 -13.07 4.46 -0.03
C TYR A 168 -14.60 4.33 -0.09
N GLU A 169 -15.32 5.44 -0.35
CA GLU A 169 -16.79 5.41 -0.50
C GLU A 169 -17.22 4.47 -1.64
N LYS A 170 -16.52 4.54 -2.77
CA LYS A 170 -16.74 3.61 -3.88
C LYS A 170 -16.46 2.16 -3.47
N ALA A 171 -15.38 1.92 -2.75
CA ALA A 171 -14.98 0.56 -2.35
C ALA A 171 -16.00 -0.12 -1.44
N LYS A 172 -16.72 0.65 -0.61
CA LYS A 172 -17.76 0.10 0.30
C LYS A 172 -18.98 -0.49 -0.43
N VAL A 173 -19.26 -0.03 -1.65
CA VAL A 173 -20.49 -0.36 -2.35
C VAL A 173 -20.29 -1.16 -3.65
N SER A 174 -19.05 -1.28 -4.11
CA SER A 174 -18.72 -1.93 -5.39
C SER A 174 -18.26 -3.37 -5.18
N PRO A 175 -18.85 -4.37 -5.83
CA PRO A 175 -18.53 -5.78 -5.62
C PRO A 175 -17.10 -6.16 -6.04
N ASP A 176 -16.48 -5.40 -6.96
CA ASP A 176 -15.10 -5.63 -7.41
C ASP A 176 -14.05 -5.03 -6.46
N TRP A 177 -14.49 -4.45 -5.34
CA TRP A 177 -13.64 -3.75 -4.40
C TRP A 177 -13.67 -4.38 -3.02
N PHE A 178 -12.50 -4.56 -2.45
CA PHE A 178 -12.31 -4.85 -1.04
C PHE A 178 -12.13 -3.53 -0.27
N ALA A 179 -12.91 -3.33 0.79
CA ALA A 179 -12.82 -2.16 1.66
C ALA A 179 -12.47 -2.58 3.08
N LEU A 180 -11.44 -1.98 3.66
CA LEU A 180 -11.04 -2.22 5.05
C LEU A 180 -10.80 -0.89 5.76
N ARG A 181 -11.37 -0.74 6.94
CA ARG A 181 -11.12 0.41 7.83
C ARG A 181 -10.70 -0.07 9.20
N LEU A 182 -9.52 0.38 9.66
CA LEU A 182 -8.93 -0.01 10.93
C LEU A 182 -8.74 1.21 11.83
N LYS A 183 -9.55 1.33 12.87
CA LYS A 183 -9.44 2.34 13.91
C LYS A 183 -8.54 1.84 15.04
N ALA A 184 -7.72 2.70 15.64
CA ALA A 184 -6.84 2.31 16.74
C ALA A 184 -7.62 1.78 17.95
N SER A 185 -8.77 2.39 18.25
CA SER A 185 -9.68 1.94 19.31
C SER A 185 -10.23 0.53 19.13
N GLN A 186 -10.20 -0.04 17.92
CA GLN A 186 -10.77 -1.34 17.58
C GLN A 186 -9.72 -2.43 17.36
N THR A 187 -8.50 -2.06 17.00
CA THR A 187 -7.48 -3.04 16.59
C THR A 187 -6.69 -3.62 17.75
N GLY A 188 -6.60 -2.93 18.87
CA GLY A 188 -5.72 -3.32 20.00
C GLY A 188 -4.22 -3.34 19.65
N LEU A 189 -3.82 -2.76 18.50
CA LEU A 189 -2.43 -2.75 18.03
C LEU A 189 -1.59 -1.65 18.70
N VAL A 190 -2.24 -0.65 19.26
CA VAL A 190 -1.63 0.41 20.08
C VAL A 190 -2.13 0.21 21.51
N PRO A 191 -1.25 0.18 22.52
CA PRO A 191 -1.66 0.06 23.92
C PRO A 191 -2.63 1.18 24.34
N ALA A 192 -3.62 0.88 25.17
CA ALA A 192 -4.62 1.86 25.61
C ALA A 192 -3.97 3.09 26.27
N ALA A 193 -2.97 2.88 27.13
CA ALA A 193 -2.25 3.97 27.78
C ALA A 193 -1.57 4.92 26.78
N GLU A 194 -1.07 4.37 25.66
CA GLU A 194 -0.47 5.19 24.59
C GLU A 194 -1.53 5.98 23.82
N LEU A 195 -2.69 5.38 23.58
CA LEU A 195 -3.82 6.09 22.96
C LEU A 195 -4.32 7.25 23.86
N ASP A 196 -4.34 7.03 25.16
CA ASP A 196 -4.75 8.07 26.12
C ASP A 196 -3.70 9.20 26.20
N ALA A 197 -2.41 8.88 26.18
CA ALA A 197 -1.35 9.88 26.08
C ALA A 197 -1.49 10.71 24.79
N MET A 198 -1.67 10.06 23.64
CA MET A 198 -1.86 10.74 22.35
C MET A 198 -3.10 11.64 22.32
N ARG A 199 -4.18 11.29 23.04
CA ARG A 199 -5.36 12.16 23.17
C ARG A 199 -5.07 13.47 23.91
N GLY A 200 -4.12 13.43 24.84
CA GLY A 200 -3.68 14.62 25.58
C GLY A 200 -2.71 15.50 24.78
N GLU A 201 -2.02 14.95 23.80
CA GLU A 201 -0.97 15.63 23.04
C GLU A 201 -1.46 16.16 21.67
N LEU A 202 -2.34 15.43 21.02
CA LEU A 202 -2.89 15.78 19.70
C LEU A 202 -4.17 16.61 19.85
N SER A 203 -4.43 17.46 18.86
CA SER A 203 -5.76 18.08 18.77
C SER A 203 -6.83 17.01 18.52
N VAL A 204 -8.09 17.33 18.86
CA VAL A 204 -9.23 16.42 18.67
C VAL A 204 -9.31 15.94 17.21
N ASP A 205 -9.11 16.85 16.26
CA ASP A 205 -9.17 16.53 14.83
C ASP A 205 -7.98 15.68 14.38
N GLU A 206 -6.77 15.96 14.87
CA GLU A 206 -5.59 15.13 14.56
C GLU A 206 -5.75 13.71 15.10
N TYR A 207 -6.18 13.56 16.34
CA TYR A 207 -6.45 12.26 16.93
C TYR A 207 -7.53 11.50 16.15
N ALA A 208 -8.65 12.18 15.85
CA ALA A 208 -9.74 11.59 15.08
C ALA A 208 -9.28 11.13 13.69
N ARG A 209 -8.42 11.89 13.02
CA ARG A 209 -7.88 11.56 11.71
C ARG A 209 -6.84 10.43 11.76
N GLU A 210 -5.82 10.59 12.62
CA GLU A 210 -4.64 9.70 12.61
C GLU A 210 -4.89 8.37 13.32
N MET A 211 -5.73 8.37 14.37
CA MET A 211 -5.99 7.20 15.19
C MET A 211 -7.38 6.60 14.93
N GLU A 212 -8.41 7.42 14.76
CA GLU A 212 -9.77 6.94 14.51
C GLU A 212 -10.19 6.96 13.04
N THR A 213 -9.24 7.30 12.16
CA THR A 213 -9.41 7.26 10.70
C THR A 213 -10.60 8.09 10.18
N SER A 214 -10.87 9.26 10.81
CA SER A 214 -11.97 10.14 10.42
C SER A 214 -11.64 10.91 9.15
N PHE A 215 -12.53 10.88 8.16
CA PHE A 215 -12.47 11.74 6.98
C PHE A 215 -13.12 13.11 7.22
N ASP A 216 -13.90 13.25 8.29
CA ASP A 216 -14.65 14.47 8.60
C ASP A 216 -13.88 15.42 9.56
N ALA A 217 -12.80 14.93 10.15
CA ALA A 217 -11.95 15.73 11.02
C ALA A 217 -11.24 16.84 10.21
N ALA A 218 -11.21 18.05 10.74
CA ALA A 218 -10.61 19.20 10.09
C ALA A 218 -9.12 18.98 9.80
N VAL A 219 -8.66 19.44 8.64
CA VAL A 219 -7.25 19.46 8.26
C VAL A 219 -6.70 20.84 8.53
N ALA A 220 -5.71 20.95 9.41
CA ALA A 220 -5.06 22.22 9.70
C ALA A 220 -4.50 22.85 8.41
N GLY A 221 -4.87 24.12 8.14
CA GLY A 221 -4.43 24.83 6.92
C GLY A 221 -5.35 24.69 5.70
N ALA A 222 -6.43 23.92 5.76
CA ALA A 222 -7.46 23.95 4.73
C ALA A 222 -8.35 25.20 4.96
N TYR A 223 -7.99 26.30 4.31
CA TYR A 223 -8.91 27.42 4.16
C TYR A 223 -9.98 27.03 3.14
N TYR A 224 -11.23 27.20 3.51
CA TYR A 224 -12.34 27.12 2.57
C TYR A 224 -12.13 28.19 1.49
N ALA A 225 -11.92 27.77 0.25
CA ALA A 225 -12.03 28.62 -0.93
C ALA A 225 -13.42 28.46 -1.52
#